data_5e9befdc216f833e80ee5963729813e3
#
_entry.id   5e9befdc216f833e80ee5963729813e3
#
_cell.length_a   1.000
_cell.length_b   1.000
_cell.length_c   1.000
_cell.angle_alpha   90.00
_cell.angle_beta   90.00
_cell.angle_gamma   90.00
#
_symmetry.space_group_name_H-M   'P 1'
#
loop_
_entity.id
_entity.type
_entity.pdbx_description
1 polymer ?
#
loop_
_entity_poly.entity_id
_entity_poly.type
_entity_poly.pdbx_seq_one_letter_code
_entity_poly.pdbx_strand_id
1 'polypeptide(L)'
;MGDSHNVILDLPGETDEMIVLSAHYDSTPLSQGVYDNMSGSVGLLGIADYFRQHPYRYSLRFLWCGSEERGLLGSKAYVAAHEEDLKKTVLNINLDMIGCIMGKFIACCTSEEKLVHYIEYLASETGFGMAA
;
A
#
# COMPACT_ATOMS: atom_id res chain seq x y z
N MET A 1 4.70 -28.05 -0.80
CA MET A 1 4.87 -26.63 -1.14
C MET A 1 3.49 -26.10 -1.46
N GLY A 2 3.04 -25.04 -0.85
CA GLY A 2 1.75 -24.43 -1.18
C GLY A 2 1.94 -23.31 -2.19
N ASP A 3 0.89 -23.00 -2.96
CA ASP A 3 0.87 -21.87 -3.87
C ASP A 3 0.46 -20.61 -3.09
N SER A 4 1.01 -19.46 -3.46
CA SER A 4 0.68 -18.15 -2.93
C SER A 4 0.33 -17.24 -4.10
N HIS A 5 -0.63 -16.37 -3.91
CA HIS A 5 -1.14 -15.50 -4.96
C HIS A 5 -1.11 -14.04 -4.50
N ASN A 6 -0.95 -13.13 -5.45
CA ASN A 6 -1.29 -11.73 -5.25
C ASN A 6 -2.73 -11.49 -5.70
N VAL A 7 -3.42 -10.56 -5.05
CA VAL A 7 -4.75 -10.09 -5.46
C VAL A 7 -4.59 -8.66 -5.97
N ILE A 8 -5.17 -8.38 -7.14
CA ILE A 8 -5.07 -7.07 -7.79
C ILE A 8 -6.48 -6.56 -8.10
N LEU A 9 -6.72 -5.28 -7.77
CA LEU A 9 -7.89 -4.54 -8.19
C LEU A 9 -7.43 -3.26 -8.89
N ASP A 10 -7.85 -3.08 -10.14
CA ASP A 10 -7.56 -1.88 -10.91
C ASP A 10 -8.79 -0.98 -10.99
N LEU A 11 -8.60 0.30 -10.70
CA LEU A 11 -9.55 1.36 -10.94
C LEU A 11 -8.95 2.31 -11.98
N PRO A 12 -9.43 2.26 -13.25
CA PRO A 12 -8.94 3.13 -14.31
C PRO A 12 -9.25 4.60 -14.01
N GLY A 13 -8.24 5.46 -14.09
CA GLY A 13 -8.36 6.91 -13.94
C GLY A 13 -8.47 7.62 -15.29
N GLU A 14 -8.24 8.93 -15.25
CA GLU A 14 -8.23 9.79 -16.46
C GLU A 14 -6.89 9.69 -17.22
N THR A 15 -5.83 9.18 -16.57
CA THR A 15 -4.49 9.06 -17.14
C THR A 15 -3.97 7.64 -17.08
N ASP A 16 -3.00 7.31 -17.94
CA ASP A 16 -2.27 6.05 -17.91
C ASP A 16 -1.24 5.97 -16.76
N GLU A 17 -0.91 7.10 -16.14
CA GLU A 17 -0.05 7.13 -14.97
C GLU A 17 -0.75 6.45 -13.79
N MET A 18 -0.02 5.65 -13.05
CA MET A 18 -0.57 4.76 -12.03
C MET A 18 0.00 5.05 -10.66
N ILE A 19 -0.87 5.06 -9.65
CA ILE A 19 -0.48 4.96 -8.25
C ILE A 19 -0.80 3.53 -7.78
N VAL A 20 0.20 2.84 -7.25
CA VAL A 20 0.05 1.51 -6.66
C VAL A 20 -0.10 1.68 -5.15
N LEU A 21 -1.19 1.14 -4.60
CA LEU A 21 -1.41 1.04 -3.17
C LEU A 21 -1.29 -0.44 -2.78
N SER A 22 -0.43 -0.76 -1.83
CA SER A 22 -0.12 -2.15 -1.50
C SER A 22 -0.24 -2.44 0.00
N ALA A 23 -0.51 -3.71 0.32
CA ALA A 23 -0.40 -4.28 1.66
C ALA A 23 -0.17 -5.78 1.51
N HIS A 24 0.49 -6.44 2.47
CA HIS A 24 0.48 -7.89 2.47
C HIS A 24 -0.70 -8.44 3.28
N TYR A 25 -1.12 -9.67 2.98
CA TYR A 25 -2.27 -10.31 3.64
C TYR A 25 -1.93 -11.64 4.32
N ASP A 26 -0.70 -12.11 4.16
CA ASP A 26 -0.19 -13.25 4.92
C ASP A 26 0.33 -12.83 6.30
N SER A 27 0.56 -13.81 7.13
CA SER A 27 1.11 -13.65 8.48
C SER A 27 2.09 -14.76 8.80
N THR A 28 2.89 -14.56 9.85
CA THR A 28 3.76 -15.61 10.38
C THR A 28 2.95 -16.78 10.96
N PRO A 29 3.47 -18.02 10.94
CA PRO A 29 2.73 -19.21 11.40
C PRO A 29 2.25 -19.17 12.86
N LEU A 30 2.83 -18.33 13.69
CA LEU A 30 2.51 -18.20 15.11
C LEU A 30 1.67 -16.96 15.44
N SER A 31 1.31 -16.16 14.43
CA SER A 31 0.51 -14.96 14.56
C SER A 31 -0.87 -15.15 13.93
N GLN A 32 -1.87 -14.46 14.48
CA GLN A 32 -3.18 -14.33 13.84
C GLN A 32 -3.17 -13.27 12.72
N GLY A 33 -2.10 -12.50 12.60
CA GLY A 33 -1.93 -11.49 11.55
C GLY A 33 -2.89 -10.30 11.63
N VAL A 34 -3.53 -10.06 12.76
CA VAL A 34 -4.55 -9.00 12.88
C VAL A 34 -3.94 -7.61 12.71
N TYR A 35 -2.80 -7.38 13.34
CA TYR A 35 -2.06 -6.12 13.22
C TYR A 35 -1.07 -6.17 12.06
N ASP A 36 -0.29 -7.22 11.99
CA ASP A 36 0.67 -7.52 10.94
C ASP A 36 0.14 -8.69 10.07
N ASN A 37 -0.48 -8.45 8.91
CA ASN A 37 -0.81 -7.12 8.40
C ASN A 37 -2.26 -7.05 7.87
N MET A 38 -3.21 -7.65 8.58
CA MET A 38 -4.62 -7.49 8.24
C MET A 38 -5.06 -6.01 8.39
N SER A 39 -4.42 -5.24 9.29
CA SER A 39 -4.69 -3.81 9.45
C SER A 39 -4.44 -3.04 8.14
N GLY A 40 -3.30 -3.23 7.50
CA GLY A 40 -2.98 -2.65 6.19
C GLY A 40 -3.91 -3.16 5.10
N SER A 41 -4.17 -4.46 5.07
CA SER A 41 -5.04 -5.08 4.07
C SER A 41 -6.49 -4.57 4.13
N VAL A 42 -7.05 -4.41 5.32
CA VAL A 42 -8.41 -3.84 5.52
C VAL A 42 -8.41 -2.33 5.23
N GLY A 43 -7.36 -1.61 5.65
CA GLY A 43 -7.18 -0.20 5.29
C GLY A 43 -7.19 0.01 3.78
N LEU A 44 -6.49 -0.86 3.05
CA LEU A 44 -6.46 -0.84 1.59
C LEU A 44 -7.85 -1.07 0.96
N LEU A 45 -8.66 -1.97 1.52
CA LEU A 45 -10.05 -2.19 1.10
C LEU A 45 -10.91 -0.94 1.33
N GLY A 46 -10.75 -0.27 2.47
CA GLY A 46 -11.47 0.97 2.77
C GLY A 46 -11.12 2.10 1.79
N ILE A 47 -9.85 2.24 1.44
CA ILE A 47 -9.39 3.22 0.44
C ILE A 47 -9.95 2.87 -0.94
N ALA A 48 -9.95 1.60 -1.33
CA ALA A 48 -10.51 1.17 -2.61
C ALA A 48 -12.01 1.46 -2.70
N ASP A 49 -12.78 1.21 -1.63
CA ASP A 49 -14.20 1.52 -1.59
C ASP A 49 -14.48 3.02 -1.67
N TYR A 50 -13.65 3.84 -1.01
CA TYR A 50 -13.73 5.29 -1.12
C TYR A 50 -13.55 5.76 -2.57
N PHE A 51 -12.50 5.33 -3.25
CA PHE A 51 -12.22 5.77 -4.63
C PHE A 51 -13.18 5.20 -5.68
N ARG A 52 -13.87 4.11 -5.40
CA ARG A 52 -14.99 3.65 -6.26
C ARG A 52 -16.17 4.64 -6.30
N GLN A 53 -16.27 5.52 -5.33
CA GLN A 53 -17.39 6.45 -5.16
C GLN A 53 -16.98 7.93 -5.37
N HIS A 54 -15.68 8.21 -5.51
CA HIS A 54 -15.16 9.57 -5.60
C HIS A 54 -14.27 9.71 -6.84
N PRO A 55 -14.22 10.89 -7.47
CA PRO A 55 -13.37 11.12 -8.63
C PRO A 55 -11.88 11.09 -8.25
N TYR A 56 -11.06 10.60 -9.17
CA TYR A 56 -9.61 10.56 -9.07
C TYR A 56 -9.00 10.69 -10.47
N ARG A 57 -7.77 11.18 -10.54
CA ARG A 57 -7.09 11.48 -11.81
C ARG A 57 -6.23 10.32 -12.29
N TYR A 58 -5.34 9.84 -11.43
CA TYR A 58 -4.42 8.75 -11.74
C TYR A 58 -5.14 7.41 -11.75
N SER A 59 -4.72 6.48 -12.59
CA SER A 59 -5.15 5.09 -12.45
C SER A 59 -4.67 4.54 -11.10
N LEU A 60 -5.52 3.81 -10.39
CA LEU A 60 -5.19 3.25 -9.09
C LEU A 60 -5.14 1.73 -9.19
N ARG A 61 -4.05 1.16 -8.71
CA ARG A 61 -3.91 -0.29 -8.54
C ARG A 61 -3.79 -0.61 -7.06
N PHE A 62 -4.70 -1.43 -6.58
CA PHE A 62 -4.67 -2.00 -5.24
C PHE A 62 -4.08 -3.39 -5.31
N LEU A 63 -3.03 -3.64 -4.54
CA LEU A 63 -2.23 -4.86 -4.59
C LEU A 63 -2.13 -5.48 -3.19
N TRP A 64 -2.79 -6.62 -3.00
CA TRP A 64 -2.59 -7.45 -1.80
C TRP A 64 -1.53 -8.50 -2.10
N CYS A 65 -0.38 -8.39 -1.47
CA CYS A 65 0.75 -9.29 -1.66
C CYS A 65 0.62 -10.52 -0.76
N GLY A 66 0.87 -11.70 -1.33
CA GLY A 66 1.02 -12.92 -0.56
C GLY A 66 2.49 -13.23 -0.26
N SER A 67 2.74 -13.99 0.82
CA SER A 67 4.06 -14.47 1.21
C SER A 67 5.10 -13.35 1.41
N GLU A 68 4.68 -12.25 2.01
CA GLU A 68 5.57 -11.17 2.43
C GLU A 68 6.53 -11.68 3.50
N GLU A 69 6.02 -12.32 4.53
CA GLU A 69 6.69 -12.88 5.70
C GLU A 69 7.73 -13.96 5.37
N ARG A 70 7.77 -14.39 4.12
CA ARG A 70 8.75 -15.34 3.57
C ARG A 70 9.81 -14.67 2.70
N GLY A 71 9.98 -13.37 2.84
CA GLY A 71 10.99 -12.58 2.14
C GLY A 71 10.46 -11.87 0.90
N LEU A 72 9.30 -11.22 1.00
CA LEU A 72 8.70 -10.37 -0.03
C LEU A 72 8.40 -11.12 -1.33
N LEU A 73 8.00 -12.39 -1.26
CA LEU A 73 7.86 -13.22 -2.47
C LEU A 73 6.77 -12.69 -3.40
N GLY A 74 5.64 -12.23 -2.84
CA GLY A 74 4.54 -11.70 -3.63
C GLY A 74 4.90 -10.42 -4.38
N SER A 75 5.49 -9.43 -3.71
CA SER A 75 5.90 -8.18 -4.35
C SER A 75 7.00 -8.39 -5.38
N LYS A 76 7.97 -9.28 -5.12
CA LYS A 76 9.00 -9.67 -6.11
C LYS A 76 8.38 -10.32 -7.35
N ALA A 77 7.43 -11.23 -7.17
CA ALA A 77 6.71 -11.85 -8.27
C ALA A 77 5.88 -10.83 -9.07
N TYR A 78 5.24 -9.88 -8.38
CA TYR A 78 4.52 -8.78 -9.01
C TYR A 78 5.44 -7.94 -9.90
N VAL A 79 6.57 -7.48 -9.36
CA VAL A 79 7.55 -6.69 -10.11
C VAL A 79 8.04 -7.41 -11.36
N ALA A 80 8.36 -8.71 -11.24
CA ALA A 80 8.83 -9.51 -12.36
C ALA A 80 7.76 -9.75 -13.44
N ALA A 81 6.49 -9.79 -13.06
CA ALA A 81 5.39 -10.07 -14.00
C ALA A 81 4.79 -8.81 -14.65
N HIS A 82 5.00 -7.61 -14.06
CA HIS A 82 4.33 -6.37 -14.46
C HIS A 82 5.34 -5.26 -14.82
N GLU A 83 6.43 -5.61 -15.48
CA GLU A 83 7.52 -4.68 -15.81
C GLU A 83 7.03 -3.46 -16.62
N GLU A 84 6.08 -3.65 -17.54
CA GLU A 84 5.51 -2.55 -18.34
C GLU A 84 4.60 -1.64 -17.48
N ASP A 85 3.87 -2.17 -16.53
CA ASP A 85 3.05 -1.37 -15.62
C ASP A 85 3.92 -0.53 -14.67
N LEU A 86 5.10 -1.04 -14.30
CA LEU A 86 6.04 -0.30 -13.46
C LEU A 86 6.54 0.98 -14.13
N LYS A 87 6.66 1.00 -15.46
CA LYS A 87 7.04 2.21 -16.22
C LYS A 87 6.00 3.33 -16.13
N LYS A 88 4.75 2.98 -15.84
CA LYS A 88 3.63 3.91 -15.66
C LYS A 88 3.41 4.27 -14.20
N THR A 89 4.03 3.55 -13.29
CA THR A 89 3.86 3.75 -11.85
C THR A 89 4.64 4.98 -11.40
N VAL A 90 3.92 6.01 -10.96
CA VAL A 90 4.51 7.27 -10.49
C VAL A 90 4.69 7.31 -8.97
N LEU A 91 3.94 6.47 -8.25
CA LEU A 91 4.01 6.39 -6.79
C LEU A 91 3.58 4.99 -6.33
N ASN A 92 4.26 4.47 -5.32
CA ASN A 92 3.79 3.32 -4.54
C ASN A 92 3.61 3.73 -3.07
N ILE A 93 2.47 3.37 -2.49
CA ILE A 93 2.15 3.57 -1.08
C ILE A 93 1.88 2.20 -0.47
N ASN A 94 2.73 1.76 0.43
CA ASN A 94 2.54 0.51 1.16
C ASN A 94 1.97 0.76 2.55
N LEU A 95 0.92 0.03 2.90
CA LEU A 95 0.28 0.08 4.21
C LEU A 95 0.69 -1.15 5.01
N ASP A 96 1.38 -0.91 6.11
CA ASP A 96 1.86 -1.97 6.98
C ASP A 96 1.71 -1.57 8.44
N MET A 97 1.08 -2.45 9.22
CA MET A 97 0.85 -2.27 10.65
C MET A 97 0.21 -0.92 11.00
N ILE A 98 -0.80 -0.51 10.25
CA ILE A 98 -1.50 0.77 10.44
C ILE A 98 -2.58 0.68 11.54
N GLY A 99 -3.00 1.85 12.06
CA GLY A 99 -4.18 1.96 12.92
C GLY A 99 -3.97 1.49 14.36
N CYS A 100 -2.75 1.43 14.87
CA CYS A 100 -2.49 1.10 16.26
C CYS A 100 -2.80 2.27 17.20
N ILE A 101 -3.67 2.05 18.19
CA ILE A 101 -4.11 3.09 19.13
C ILE A 101 -2.99 3.63 20.02
N MET A 102 -1.96 2.83 20.29
CA MET A 102 -0.78 3.20 21.09
C MET A 102 0.50 3.31 20.25
N GLY A 103 0.37 3.18 18.94
CA GLY A 103 1.49 3.25 18.01
C GLY A 103 1.78 4.68 17.57
N LYS A 104 2.87 4.82 16.82
CA LYS A 104 3.20 6.03 16.09
C LYS A 104 2.90 5.81 14.62
N PHE A 105 2.42 6.86 13.95
CA PHE A 105 2.42 6.86 12.50
C PHE A 105 3.84 7.14 12.01
N ILE A 106 4.38 6.22 11.24
CA ILE A 106 5.71 6.32 10.65
C ILE A 106 5.55 6.25 9.14
N ALA A 107 6.01 7.27 8.43
CA ALA A 107 6.13 7.23 6.98
C ALA A 107 7.60 7.06 6.60
N CYS A 108 7.93 5.87 6.05
CA CYS A 108 9.26 5.62 5.48
C CYS A 108 9.23 6.04 4.01
N CYS A 109 9.89 7.14 3.68
CA CYS A 109 9.88 7.70 2.34
C CYS A 109 11.22 7.44 1.63
N THR A 110 11.13 6.91 0.40
CA THR A 110 12.26 6.79 -0.53
C THR A 110 12.01 7.60 -1.79
N SER A 111 11.47 8.81 -1.62
CA SER A 111 11.01 9.69 -2.68
C SER A 111 11.69 11.04 -2.63
N GLU A 112 11.30 11.95 -3.53
CA GLU A 112 11.78 13.32 -3.53
C GLU A 112 11.40 14.05 -2.23
N GLU A 113 12.26 14.91 -1.73
CA GLU A 113 12.10 15.72 -0.51
C GLU A 113 10.77 16.50 -0.49
N LYS A 114 10.33 16.98 -1.65
CA LYS A 114 9.05 17.68 -1.81
C LYS A 114 7.85 16.82 -1.39
N LEU A 115 7.85 15.54 -1.70
CA LEU A 115 6.77 14.63 -1.28
C LEU A 115 6.83 14.36 0.22
N VAL A 116 8.03 14.24 0.80
CA VAL A 116 8.20 14.09 2.24
C VAL A 116 7.59 15.28 2.99
N HIS A 117 7.94 16.52 2.61
CA HIS A 117 7.35 17.72 3.19
C HIS A 117 5.83 17.81 3.00
N TYR A 118 5.33 17.33 1.87
CA TYR A 118 3.88 17.29 1.65
C TYR A 118 3.18 16.31 2.58
N ILE A 119 3.77 15.15 2.84
CA ILE A 119 3.25 14.16 3.79
C ILE A 119 3.27 14.73 5.23
N GLU A 120 4.36 15.38 5.63
CA GLU A 120 4.46 16.06 6.93
C GLU A 120 3.39 17.15 7.09
N TYR A 121 3.17 17.96 6.06
CA TYR A 121 2.11 18.95 6.05
C TYR A 121 0.73 18.31 6.22
N LEU A 122 0.40 17.29 5.46
CA LEU A 122 -0.88 16.59 5.56
C LEU A 122 -1.08 15.93 6.94
N ALA A 123 -0.04 15.34 7.52
CA ALA A 123 -0.09 14.77 8.86
C ALA A 123 -0.39 15.84 9.92
N SER A 124 0.22 17.02 9.80
CA SER A 124 -0.06 18.16 10.67
C SER A 124 -1.51 18.65 10.55
N GLU A 125 -2.01 18.81 9.32
CA GLU A 125 -3.38 19.28 9.07
C GLU A 125 -4.46 18.29 9.55
N THR A 126 -4.16 17.01 9.51
CA THR A 126 -5.09 15.95 9.96
C THR A 126 -4.96 15.60 11.44
N GLY A 127 -4.03 16.23 12.16
CA GLY A 127 -3.79 16.00 13.59
C GLY A 127 -3.07 14.67 13.89
N PHE A 128 -2.49 14.03 12.89
CA PHE A 128 -1.63 12.86 13.07
C PHE A 128 -0.19 13.34 13.28
N GLY A 129 0.29 13.34 14.54
CA GLY A 129 1.70 13.57 14.83
C GLY A 129 2.56 12.46 14.23
N MET A 130 3.34 12.79 13.19
CA MET A 130 4.37 11.89 12.67
C MET A 130 5.66 12.03 13.48
N ALA A 131 6.31 10.90 13.76
CA ALA A 131 7.72 10.92 14.16
C ALA A 131 8.56 10.94 12.86
N ALA A 132 9.34 11.99 12.69
CA ALA A 132 10.38 12.05 11.68
C ALA A 132 11.55 11.13 12.06
#